data_df324cb7d4b45d3db2ed00524d542419
#
_entry.id   df324cb7d4b45d3db2ed00524d542419
#
_cell.length_a   1.000
_cell.length_b   1.000
_cell.length_c   1.000
_cell.angle_alpha   90.00
_cell.angle_beta   90.00
_cell.angle_gamma   90.00
#
_symmetry.space_group_name_H-M   'P 1'
#
loop_
_entity.id
_entity.type
_entity.pdbx_description
1 polymer ?
#
loop_
_entity_poly.entity_id
_entity_poly.type
_entity_poly.pdbx_seq_one_letter_code
_entity_poly.pdbx_strand_id
1 'polypeptide(L)'
;VGLRIEPNNHKAIFQLGNIYLMEKNYSDSIKFFDKSIKIKPNFWQAINNKGLAYFEENNIDRSIKLFERAISIEENAEPLLGLASCLRTKDIKLAVELTKKALNKNPNYVDYEYRKEQLWGEKLQTSTETLLKNEQLQRDVILAKSKINSSS
;
A
#
# COMPACT_ATOMS: atom_id res chain seq x y z
N VAL A 1 13.91 -23.47 17.89
CA VAL A 1 13.29 -22.53 18.81
C VAL A 1 12.20 -21.74 18.05
N GLY A 2 10.96 -22.02 18.36
CA GLY A 2 9.83 -21.36 17.74
C GLY A 2 9.68 -19.92 18.20
N LEU A 3 9.26 -19.04 17.29
CA LEU A 3 8.86 -17.69 17.65
C LEU A 3 7.63 -17.76 18.56
N ARG A 4 7.79 -17.24 19.77
CA ARG A 4 6.69 -17.16 20.71
C ARG A 4 6.00 -15.82 20.53
N ILE A 5 4.79 -15.85 19.98
CA ILE A 5 4.01 -14.64 19.76
C ILE A 5 3.04 -14.46 20.90
N GLU A 6 3.15 -13.31 21.58
CA GLU A 6 2.19 -12.91 22.60
C GLU A 6 0.80 -12.79 21.95
N PRO A 7 -0.26 -13.39 22.55
CA PRO A 7 -1.61 -13.34 21.94
C PRO A 7 -2.14 -11.94 21.65
N ASN A 8 -1.68 -10.94 22.42
CA ASN A 8 -2.14 -9.55 22.27
C ASN A 8 -1.11 -8.64 21.59
N ASN A 9 -0.06 -9.23 20.99
CA ASN A 9 0.96 -8.44 20.31
C ASN A 9 0.55 -8.21 18.86
N HIS A 10 -0.18 -7.12 18.61
CA HIS A 10 -0.66 -6.80 17.28
C HIS A 10 0.47 -6.61 16.26
N LYS A 11 1.64 -6.10 16.70
CA LYS A 11 2.78 -5.90 15.80
C LYS A 11 3.39 -7.23 15.34
N ALA A 12 3.54 -8.19 16.26
CA ALA A 12 4.07 -9.51 15.92
C ALA A 12 3.11 -10.28 14.99
N ILE A 13 1.81 -10.16 15.24
CA ILE A 13 0.77 -10.77 14.39
C ILE A 13 0.79 -10.14 13.01
N PHE A 14 0.93 -8.80 12.95
CA PHE A 14 1.08 -8.06 11.70
C PHE A 14 2.29 -8.57 10.90
N GLN A 15 3.43 -8.80 11.54
CA GLN A 15 4.62 -9.32 10.86
C GLN A 15 4.38 -10.70 10.26
N LEU A 16 3.61 -11.56 10.94
CA LEU A 16 3.19 -12.84 10.35
C LEU A 16 2.36 -12.63 9.09
N GLY A 17 1.42 -11.69 9.13
CA GLY A 17 0.65 -11.32 7.95
C GLY A 17 1.54 -10.90 6.80
N ASN A 18 2.59 -10.13 7.10
CA ASN A 18 3.55 -9.68 6.09
C ASN A 18 4.36 -10.85 5.49
N ILE A 19 4.74 -11.82 6.31
CA ILE A 19 5.45 -13.02 5.81
C ILE A 19 4.57 -13.76 4.81
N TYR A 20 3.29 -13.99 5.14
CA TYR A 20 2.37 -14.65 4.23
C TYR A 20 2.11 -13.81 2.97
N LEU A 21 2.07 -12.49 3.11
CA LEU A 21 1.93 -11.59 1.96
C LEU A 21 3.12 -11.73 0.99
N MET A 22 4.34 -11.77 1.53
CA MET A 22 5.56 -12.00 0.74
C MET A 22 5.51 -13.33 0.00
N GLU A 23 4.96 -14.36 0.64
CA GLU A 23 4.83 -15.70 0.06
C GLU A 23 3.65 -15.82 -0.91
N LYS A 24 2.91 -14.73 -1.13
CA LYS A 24 1.70 -14.69 -1.97
C LYS A 24 0.59 -15.58 -1.43
N ASN A 25 0.62 -15.88 -0.15
CA ASN A 25 -0.45 -16.59 0.54
C ASN A 25 -1.43 -15.56 1.12
N TYR A 26 -2.27 -15.02 0.24
CA TYR A 26 -3.13 -13.90 0.57
C TYR A 26 -4.21 -14.23 1.60
N SER A 27 -4.77 -15.43 1.49
CA SER A 27 -5.81 -15.88 2.43
C SER A 27 -5.30 -15.86 3.87
N ASP A 28 -4.14 -16.45 4.13
CA ASP A 28 -3.54 -16.46 5.46
C ASP A 28 -3.05 -15.06 5.88
N SER A 29 -2.50 -14.29 4.94
CA SER A 29 -2.07 -12.93 5.28
C SER A 29 -3.24 -12.08 5.77
N ILE A 30 -4.38 -12.14 5.10
CA ILE A 30 -5.60 -11.42 5.48
C ILE A 30 -6.06 -11.86 6.87
N LYS A 31 -6.03 -13.16 7.15
CA LYS A 31 -6.40 -13.71 8.45
C LYS A 31 -5.58 -13.11 9.57
N PHE A 32 -4.26 -12.99 9.40
CA PHE A 32 -3.38 -12.41 10.42
C PHE A 32 -3.54 -10.90 10.52
N PHE A 33 -3.73 -10.20 9.39
CA PHE A 33 -4.05 -8.78 9.44
C PHE A 33 -5.35 -8.52 10.19
N ASP A 34 -6.37 -9.35 9.98
CA ASP A 34 -7.64 -9.24 10.71
C ASP A 34 -7.45 -9.43 12.22
N LYS A 35 -6.61 -10.38 12.62
CA LYS A 35 -6.30 -10.58 14.05
C LYS A 35 -5.60 -9.35 14.63
N SER A 36 -4.66 -8.79 13.90
CA SER A 36 -3.94 -7.59 14.33
C SER A 36 -4.88 -6.40 14.46
N ILE A 37 -5.77 -6.21 13.50
CA ILE A 37 -6.75 -5.11 13.49
C ILE A 37 -7.78 -5.29 14.62
N LYS A 38 -8.15 -6.52 14.94
CA LYS A 38 -9.06 -6.80 16.05
C LYS A 38 -8.48 -6.34 17.38
N ILE A 39 -7.17 -6.52 17.56
CA ILE A 39 -6.46 -6.06 18.77
C ILE A 39 -6.31 -4.54 18.77
N LYS A 40 -5.93 -3.97 17.63
CA LYS A 40 -5.75 -2.51 17.48
C LYS A 40 -6.52 -2.01 16.26
N PRO A 41 -7.78 -1.59 16.44
CA PRO A 41 -8.65 -1.21 15.30
C PRO A 41 -8.15 -0.04 14.45
N ASN A 42 -7.30 0.83 14.99
CA ASN A 42 -6.73 1.96 14.26
C ASN A 42 -5.29 1.71 13.78
N PHE A 43 -4.88 0.46 13.71
CA PHE A 43 -3.56 0.09 13.18
C PHE A 43 -3.58 0.18 11.64
N TRP A 44 -3.33 1.39 11.13
CA TRP A 44 -3.51 1.67 9.71
C TRP A 44 -2.58 0.83 8.81
N GLN A 45 -1.38 0.46 9.29
CA GLN A 45 -0.43 -0.37 8.53
C GLN A 45 -1.02 -1.74 8.19
N ALA A 46 -1.68 -2.36 9.15
CA ALA A 46 -2.34 -3.65 8.91
C ALA A 46 -3.54 -3.52 7.97
N ILE A 47 -4.31 -2.44 8.11
CA ILE A 47 -5.44 -2.14 7.24
C ILE A 47 -4.94 -1.93 5.80
N ASN A 48 -3.88 -1.14 5.63
CA ASN A 48 -3.24 -0.89 4.34
C ASN A 48 -2.77 -2.20 3.70
N ASN A 49 -2.05 -3.03 4.46
CA ASN A 49 -1.48 -4.27 3.93
C ASN A 49 -2.55 -5.30 3.59
N LYS A 50 -3.66 -5.30 4.34
CA LYS A 50 -4.83 -6.09 3.97
C LYS A 50 -5.37 -5.65 2.59
N GLY A 51 -5.36 -4.32 2.33
CA GLY A 51 -5.70 -3.77 1.02
C GLY A 51 -4.76 -4.27 -0.08
N LEU A 52 -3.46 -4.35 0.21
CA LEU A 52 -2.48 -4.91 -0.73
C LEU A 52 -2.83 -6.36 -1.09
N ALA A 53 -3.16 -7.17 -0.09
CA ALA A 53 -3.51 -8.57 -0.30
C ALA A 53 -4.76 -8.73 -1.17
N TYR A 54 -5.81 -7.97 -0.87
CA TYR A 54 -7.04 -8.03 -1.66
C TYR A 54 -6.84 -7.59 -3.11
N PHE A 55 -5.98 -6.62 -3.36
CA PHE A 55 -5.70 -6.19 -4.73
C PHE A 55 -5.11 -7.34 -5.55
N GLU A 56 -4.17 -8.08 -4.97
CA GLU A 56 -3.55 -9.22 -5.65
C GLU A 56 -4.56 -10.37 -5.89
N GLU A 57 -5.62 -10.45 -5.08
CA GLU A 57 -6.72 -11.38 -5.27
C GLU A 57 -7.78 -10.85 -6.25
N ASN A 58 -7.53 -9.73 -6.91
CA ASN A 58 -8.49 -9.06 -7.81
C ASN A 58 -9.74 -8.52 -7.11
N ASN A 59 -9.72 -8.37 -5.81
CA ASN A 59 -10.82 -7.77 -5.07
C ASN A 59 -10.57 -6.27 -4.88
N ILE A 60 -10.71 -5.54 -5.98
CA ILE A 60 -10.39 -4.11 -6.03
C ILE A 60 -11.31 -3.30 -5.10
N ASP A 61 -12.59 -3.65 -5.05
CA ASP A 61 -13.56 -2.90 -4.23
C ASP A 61 -13.21 -2.94 -2.75
N ARG A 62 -12.77 -4.10 -2.24
CA ARG A 62 -12.32 -4.20 -0.85
C ARG A 62 -11.02 -3.45 -0.61
N SER A 63 -10.10 -3.49 -1.59
CA SER A 63 -8.86 -2.72 -1.51
C SER A 63 -9.14 -1.23 -1.39
N ILE A 64 -10.07 -0.70 -2.20
CA ILE A 64 -10.46 0.70 -2.14
C ILE A 64 -10.92 1.08 -0.74
N LYS A 65 -11.83 0.31 -0.17
CA LYS A 65 -12.38 0.58 1.17
C LYS A 65 -11.30 0.56 2.26
N LEU A 66 -10.36 -0.38 2.14
CA LEU A 66 -9.29 -0.51 3.12
C LEU A 66 -8.29 0.64 3.02
N PHE A 67 -7.89 1.02 1.80
CA PHE A 67 -7.02 2.18 1.63
C PHE A 67 -7.70 3.47 2.11
N GLU A 68 -8.98 3.64 1.81
CA GLU A 68 -9.75 4.79 2.31
C GLU A 68 -9.77 4.84 3.84
N ARG A 69 -9.97 3.70 4.48
CA ARG A 69 -9.96 3.61 5.93
C ARG A 69 -8.59 3.93 6.51
N ALA A 70 -7.52 3.38 5.91
CA ALA A 70 -6.15 3.67 6.34
C ALA A 70 -5.86 5.18 6.27
N ILE A 71 -6.27 5.83 5.17
CA ILE A 71 -6.11 7.27 4.98
C ILE A 71 -6.87 8.06 6.06
N SER A 72 -8.08 7.61 6.41
CA SER A 72 -8.89 8.29 7.42
C SER A 72 -8.26 8.24 8.82
N ILE A 73 -7.46 7.23 9.10
CA ILE A 73 -6.74 7.10 10.37
C ILE A 73 -5.49 7.97 10.35
N GLU A 74 -4.69 7.86 9.29
CA GLU A 74 -3.50 8.66 9.11
C GLU A 74 -3.21 8.80 7.61
N GLU A 75 -3.14 10.03 7.12
CA GLU A 75 -2.92 10.29 5.70
C GLU A 75 -1.45 10.10 5.34
N ASN A 76 -1.09 8.91 4.88
CA ASN A 76 0.27 8.56 4.47
C ASN A 76 0.36 8.30 2.97
N ALA A 77 1.58 8.40 2.44
CA ALA A 77 1.85 8.22 1.02
C ALA A 77 1.41 6.85 0.51
N GLU A 78 1.67 5.80 1.28
CA GLU A 78 1.38 4.44 0.81
C GLU A 78 -0.10 4.21 0.52
N PRO A 79 -1.04 4.41 1.47
CA PRO A 79 -2.45 4.19 1.15
C PRO A 79 -2.99 5.19 0.14
N LEU A 80 -2.45 6.40 0.07
CA LEU A 80 -2.83 7.37 -0.97
C LEU A 80 -2.51 6.85 -2.37
N LEU A 81 -1.30 6.34 -2.58
CA LEU A 81 -0.91 5.81 -3.87
C LEU A 81 -1.60 4.48 -4.17
N GLY A 82 -1.80 3.65 -3.13
CA GLY A 82 -2.58 2.41 -3.26
C GLY A 82 -3.99 2.70 -3.75
N LEU A 83 -4.67 3.65 -3.14
CA LEU A 83 -6.02 4.06 -3.54
C LEU A 83 -6.01 4.62 -4.97
N ALA A 84 -5.04 5.48 -5.28
CA ALA A 84 -4.91 6.05 -6.62
C ALA A 84 -4.80 4.96 -7.68
N SER A 85 -3.98 3.96 -7.41
CA SER A 85 -3.78 2.82 -8.34
C SER A 85 -5.05 2.02 -8.54
N CYS A 86 -5.86 1.86 -7.48
CA CYS A 86 -7.18 1.22 -7.57
C CYS A 86 -8.14 2.02 -8.44
N LEU A 87 -8.07 3.36 -8.36
CA LEU A 87 -9.00 4.26 -9.03
C LEU A 87 -8.58 4.62 -10.46
N ARG A 88 -7.44 4.14 -10.91
CA ARG A 88 -6.88 4.49 -12.22
C ARG A 88 -7.89 4.38 -13.37
N THR A 89 -8.70 3.34 -13.36
CA THR A 89 -9.71 3.11 -14.41
C THR A 89 -11.13 3.53 -13.99
N LYS A 90 -11.33 3.90 -12.74
CA LYS A 90 -12.65 4.26 -12.21
C LYS A 90 -12.84 5.77 -12.10
N ASP A 91 -11.80 6.48 -11.69
CA ASP A 91 -11.81 7.94 -11.51
C ASP A 91 -10.39 8.46 -11.66
N ILE A 92 -9.99 8.68 -12.91
CA ILE A 92 -8.62 9.08 -13.21
C ILE A 92 -8.27 10.45 -12.62
N LYS A 93 -9.22 11.37 -12.55
CA LYS A 93 -8.98 12.70 -11.96
C LYS A 93 -8.57 12.58 -10.50
N LEU A 94 -9.34 11.81 -9.74
CA LEU A 94 -9.04 11.59 -8.32
C LEU A 94 -7.73 10.81 -8.16
N ALA A 95 -7.50 9.81 -9.01
CA ALA A 95 -6.25 9.04 -8.99
C ALA A 95 -5.04 9.95 -9.18
N VAL A 96 -5.11 10.89 -10.11
CA VAL A 96 -4.03 11.85 -10.35
C VAL A 96 -3.81 12.74 -9.12
N GLU A 97 -4.87 13.27 -8.53
CA GLU A 97 -4.78 14.13 -7.34
C GLU A 97 -4.15 13.39 -6.15
N LEU A 98 -4.58 12.14 -5.92
CA LEU A 98 -4.05 11.32 -4.82
C LEU A 98 -2.58 11.00 -5.04
N THR A 99 -2.18 10.74 -6.29
CA THR A 99 -0.79 10.45 -6.62
C THR A 99 0.10 11.66 -6.35
N LYS A 100 -0.35 12.86 -6.70
CA LYS A 100 0.38 14.10 -6.41
C LYS A 100 0.61 14.26 -4.92
N LYS A 101 -0.43 14.03 -4.11
CA LYS A 101 -0.32 14.07 -2.65
C LYS A 101 0.67 13.03 -2.14
N ALA A 102 0.57 11.80 -2.63
CA ALA A 102 1.44 10.70 -2.20
C ALA A 102 2.90 11.01 -2.46
N LEU A 103 3.24 11.43 -3.67
CA LEU A 103 4.62 11.72 -4.06
C LEU A 103 5.18 12.94 -3.34
N ASN A 104 4.33 13.89 -2.98
CA ASN A 104 4.74 15.04 -2.18
C ASN A 104 5.08 14.63 -0.74
N LYS A 105 4.28 13.71 -0.17
CA LYS A 105 4.52 13.22 1.20
C LYS A 105 5.75 12.33 1.30
N ASN A 106 5.93 11.43 0.34
CA ASN A 106 7.09 10.53 0.30
C ASN A 106 7.46 10.23 -1.15
N PRO A 107 8.45 10.94 -1.69
CA PRO A 107 8.86 10.74 -3.10
C PRO A 107 9.39 9.35 -3.39
N ASN A 108 9.83 8.59 -2.38
CA ASN A 108 10.33 7.23 -2.58
C ASN A 108 9.29 6.32 -3.24
N TYR A 109 7.99 6.60 -3.05
CA TYR A 109 6.93 5.79 -3.64
C TYR A 109 6.86 5.88 -5.16
N VAL A 110 7.60 6.78 -5.79
CA VAL A 110 7.72 6.81 -7.26
C VAL A 110 8.54 5.62 -7.78
N ASP A 111 9.32 4.98 -6.92
CA ASP A 111 10.26 3.95 -7.29
C ASP A 111 9.68 2.53 -7.13
N TYR A 112 9.79 1.73 -8.19
CA TYR A 112 9.30 0.35 -8.22
C TYR A 112 9.93 -0.51 -7.11
N GLU A 113 11.26 -0.43 -6.96
CA GLU A 113 11.96 -1.25 -5.96
C GLU A 113 11.58 -0.87 -4.53
N TYR A 114 11.39 0.42 -4.27
CA TYR A 114 10.92 0.88 -2.96
C TYR A 114 9.55 0.27 -2.63
N ARG A 115 8.60 0.33 -3.58
CA ARG A 115 7.26 -0.24 -3.38
C ARG A 115 7.34 -1.76 -3.18
N LYS A 116 8.24 -2.44 -3.89
CA LYS A 116 8.46 -3.87 -3.72
C LYS A 116 8.93 -4.19 -2.30
N GLU A 117 9.81 -3.38 -1.74
CA GLU A 117 10.25 -3.52 -0.35
C GLU A 117 9.08 -3.33 0.64
N GLN A 118 8.08 -2.55 0.25
CA GLN A 118 6.86 -2.35 1.02
C GLN A 118 5.80 -3.43 0.75
N LEU A 119 6.19 -4.52 0.10
CA LEU A 119 5.37 -5.71 -0.16
C LEU A 119 4.27 -5.51 -1.21
N TRP A 120 4.40 -4.51 -2.07
CA TRP A 120 3.49 -4.32 -3.18
C TRP A 120 3.64 -5.47 -4.19
N GLY A 121 2.50 -6.13 -4.51
CA GLY A 121 2.49 -7.23 -5.46
C GLY A 121 2.50 -6.77 -6.91
N GLU A 122 2.69 -7.72 -7.80
CA GLU A 122 2.85 -7.42 -9.24
C GLU A 122 1.64 -6.73 -9.86
N LYS A 123 0.42 -7.11 -9.48
CA LYS A 123 -0.79 -6.50 -10.04
C LYS A 123 -0.91 -5.03 -9.67
N LEU A 124 -0.68 -4.72 -8.39
CA LEU A 124 -0.71 -3.34 -7.94
C LEU A 124 0.43 -2.53 -8.57
N GLN A 125 1.64 -3.12 -8.65
CA GLN A 125 2.78 -2.49 -9.28
C GLN A 125 2.49 -2.15 -10.75
N THR A 126 1.89 -3.07 -11.50
CA THR A 126 1.52 -2.83 -12.90
C THR A 126 0.54 -1.67 -13.02
N SER A 127 -0.48 -1.65 -12.16
CA SER A 127 -1.46 -0.56 -12.15
C SER A 127 -0.79 0.79 -11.82
N THR A 128 0.10 0.79 -10.84
CA THR A 128 0.82 1.99 -10.41
C THR A 128 1.74 2.51 -11.51
N GLU A 129 2.51 1.62 -12.14
CA GLU A 129 3.42 2.04 -13.23
C GLU A 129 2.64 2.63 -14.39
N THR A 130 1.48 2.07 -14.73
CA THR A 130 0.61 2.64 -15.77
C THR A 130 0.10 4.02 -15.36
N LEU A 131 -0.33 4.16 -14.10
CA LEU A 131 -0.80 5.45 -13.57
C LEU A 131 0.30 6.51 -13.63
N LEU A 132 1.53 6.16 -13.25
CA LEU A 132 2.65 7.10 -13.22
C LEU A 132 3.06 7.59 -14.63
N LYS A 133 2.60 6.95 -15.69
CA LYS A 133 2.82 7.40 -17.07
C LYS A 133 1.83 8.48 -17.50
N ASN A 134 0.83 8.80 -16.69
CA ASN A 134 -0.15 9.82 -17.02
C ASN A 134 0.55 11.17 -17.24
N GLU A 135 0.17 11.88 -18.31
CA GLU A 135 0.80 13.16 -18.69
C GLU A 135 0.74 14.19 -17.57
N GLN A 136 -0.36 14.21 -16.83
CA GLN A 136 -0.57 15.18 -15.74
C GLN A 136 0.32 14.94 -14.53
N LEU A 137 1.02 13.80 -14.48
CA LEU A 137 1.88 13.42 -13.37
C LEU A 137 3.37 13.56 -13.67
N GLN A 138 3.76 13.92 -14.90
CA GLN A 138 5.17 13.88 -15.29
C GLN A 138 6.05 14.84 -14.48
N ARG A 139 5.56 16.03 -14.16
CA ARG A 139 6.30 16.96 -13.28
C ARG A 139 6.53 16.37 -11.91
N ASP A 140 5.49 15.77 -11.32
CA ASP A 140 5.56 15.18 -9.99
C ASP A 140 6.47 13.96 -9.98
N VAL A 141 6.41 13.14 -11.03
CA VAL A 141 7.26 11.95 -11.18
C VAL A 141 8.73 12.35 -11.29
N ILE A 142 9.04 13.30 -12.17
CA ILE A 142 10.41 13.79 -12.38
C ILE A 142 10.95 14.40 -11.08
N LEU A 143 10.16 15.22 -10.41
CA LEU A 143 10.55 15.85 -9.15
C LEU A 143 10.80 14.80 -8.07
N ALA A 144 9.92 13.82 -7.94
CA ALA A 144 10.09 12.75 -6.95
C ALA A 144 11.37 11.95 -7.21
N LYS A 145 11.63 11.59 -8.47
CA LYS A 145 12.86 10.87 -8.84
C LYS A 145 14.12 11.68 -8.53
N SER A 146 14.08 12.98 -8.73
CA SER A 146 15.23 13.85 -8.45
C SER A 146 15.54 13.87 -6.95
N LYS A 147 14.52 13.83 -6.09
CA LYS A 147 14.69 13.83 -4.63
C LYS A 147 15.32 12.53 -4.13
N ILE A 148 15.00 11.41 -4.75
CA ILE A 148 15.59 10.11 -4.40
C ILE A 148 17.05 10.09 -4.78
N ASN A 149 17.39 10.54 -5.99
CA ASN A 149 18.76 10.51 -6.49
C ASN A 149 19.67 11.45 -5.70
N SER A 150 19.14 12.59 -5.22
CA SER A 150 19.93 13.57 -4.47
C SER A 150 20.22 13.12 -3.03
N SER A 151 19.49 12.14 -2.49
CA SER A 151 19.66 11.65 -1.12
C SER A 151 20.56 10.42 -1.02
N SER A 152 21.07 9.93 -2.15
CA SER A 152 21.96 8.75 -2.19
C SER A 152 23.43 9.14 -2.07
#